data_0edb34ad84c462650595b644e5e03fae
#
_entry.id   0edb34ad84c462650595b644e5e03fae
#
_cell.length_a   1.000
_cell.length_b   1.000
_cell.length_c   1.000
_cell.angle_alpha   90.00
_cell.angle_beta   90.00
_cell.angle_gamma   90.00
#
_symmetry.space_group_name_H-M   'P 1'
#
loop_
_entity.id
_entity.type
_entity.pdbx_description
1 polymer ?
#
loop_
_entity_poly.entity_id
_entity_poly.type
_entity_poly.pdbx_seq_one_letter_code
_entity_poly.pdbx_strand_id
1 'polypeptide(L)'
;MADMKKIATRVSYGNTLVELARQGADNLVVFDADLAAATKTEIFRKEFPDRHFDCGIAEQNMVGVAAGMSTMGYVPFVSSFAMFVAGRGFEQIRNSIGYPHLNVKIAATHAGLSVGEDGASHQCCEDLALMRSIPGMVILSPADDVEARAAVIAAYDYNGPVYLRFSRLATPVFHDPATYQFQIGKGEKLTDGYDIAVIATGLMVPEALRAAVLAKRQGLNVRVINMPTIKPIDEEIILTAARECGRIITVEEHSVIGGLGEAVCAVVSEKLPCLVHRIGVQDQFGHSGPANEVLRDYGLTAENIVSVIREIVRPDAK
;
A
#
# COMPACT_ATOMS: atom_id res chain seq x y z
N MET A 1 16.17 14.11 1.82
CA MET A 1 15.37 13.32 0.83
C MET A 1 15.48 13.81 -0.62
N ALA A 2 15.88 15.07 -0.88
CA ALA A 2 15.97 15.56 -2.27
C ALA A 2 16.96 14.77 -3.16
N ASP A 3 18.06 14.27 -2.60
CA ASP A 3 19.11 13.54 -3.33
C ASP A 3 19.01 12.02 -3.25
N MET A 4 17.93 11.47 -2.67
CA MET A 4 17.74 10.03 -2.57
C MET A 4 17.33 9.45 -3.92
N LYS A 5 17.86 8.27 -4.24
CA LYS A 5 17.37 7.47 -5.38
C LYS A 5 15.86 7.26 -5.24
N LYS A 6 15.13 7.38 -6.35
CA LYS A 6 13.68 7.15 -6.39
C LYS A 6 13.37 5.96 -7.27
N ILE A 7 12.54 5.04 -6.76
CA ILE A 7 12.10 3.85 -7.49
C ILE A 7 10.60 3.67 -7.25
N ALA A 8 9.86 3.36 -8.31
CA ALA A 8 8.44 3.01 -8.18
C ALA A 8 8.30 1.59 -7.64
N THR A 9 7.45 1.38 -6.64
CA THR A 9 7.28 0.07 -5.97
C THR A 9 6.85 -1.04 -6.94
N ARG A 10 6.14 -0.70 -8.03
CA ARG A 10 5.84 -1.66 -9.11
C ARG A 10 7.08 -2.16 -9.87
N VAL A 11 8.16 -1.36 -9.94
CA VAL A 11 9.44 -1.78 -10.55
C VAL A 11 10.14 -2.75 -9.63
N SER A 12 10.15 -2.46 -8.32
CA SER A 12 10.66 -3.36 -7.29
C SER A 12 9.94 -4.71 -7.34
N TYR A 13 8.61 -4.70 -7.48
CA TYR A 13 7.78 -5.89 -7.65
C TYR A 13 8.26 -6.75 -8.84
N GLY A 14 8.32 -6.18 -10.06
CA GLY A 14 8.74 -6.92 -11.26
C GLY A 14 10.14 -7.51 -11.15
N ASN A 15 11.10 -6.77 -10.56
CA ASN A 15 12.46 -7.24 -10.33
C ASN A 15 12.49 -8.38 -9.29
N THR A 16 11.69 -8.29 -8.22
CA THR A 16 11.68 -9.31 -7.16
C THR A 16 11.08 -10.63 -7.62
N LEU A 17 10.11 -10.61 -8.54
CA LEU A 17 9.60 -11.84 -9.16
C LEU A 17 10.71 -12.60 -9.88
N VAL A 18 11.55 -11.90 -10.64
CA VAL A 18 12.71 -12.49 -11.33
C VAL A 18 13.71 -13.04 -10.33
N GLU A 19 13.99 -12.28 -9.28
CA GLU A 19 14.92 -12.70 -8.22
C GLU A 19 14.45 -13.98 -7.53
N LEU A 20 13.17 -14.07 -7.13
CA LEU A 20 12.58 -15.27 -6.54
C LEU A 20 12.71 -16.49 -7.46
N ALA A 21 12.40 -16.31 -8.76
CA ALA A 21 12.52 -17.40 -9.73
C ALA A 21 13.95 -17.88 -9.91
N ARG A 22 14.93 -16.96 -9.95
CA ARG A 22 16.36 -17.29 -10.02
C ARG A 22 16.85 -18.03 -8.76
N GLN A 23 16.23 -17.78 -7.61
CA GLN A 23 16.54 -18.42 -6.33
C GLN A 23 15.85 -19.77 -6.14
N GLY A 24 15.13 -20.28 -7.15
CA GLY A 24 14.52 -21.61 -7.11
C GLY A 24 13.03 -21.61 -6.75
N ALA A 25 12.34 -20.48 -6.85
CA ALA A 25 10.87 -20.44 -6.73
C ALA A 25 10.22 -21.01 -8.02
N ASP A 26 10.35 -22.33 -8.24
CA ASP A 26 9.91 -22.99 -9.49
C ASP A 26 8.38 -23.05 -9.64
N ASN A 27 7.64 -22.99 -8.55
CA ASN A 27 6.18 -22.96 -8.53
C ASN A 27 5.58 -21.54 -8.67
N LEU A 28 6.42 -20.50 -8.71
CA LEU A 28 5.97 -19.13 -8.96
C LEU A 28 5.54 -18.98 -10.41
N VAL A 29 4.31 -18.52 -10.63
CA VAL A 29 3.74 -18.19 -11.95
C VAL A 29 3.12 -16.80 -11.90
N VAL A 30 3.17 -16.08 -13.03
CA VAL A 30 2.75 -14.69 -13.11
C VAL A 30 1.65 -14.54 -14.16
N PHE A 31 0.58 -13.86 -13.77
CA PHE A 31 -0.56 -13.56 -14.64
C PHE A 31 -0.71 -12.07 -14.85
N ASP A 32 -1.11 -11.69 -16.04
CA ASP A 32 -1.40 -10.30 -16.40
C ASP A 32 -2.69 -10.21 -17.24
N ALA A 33 -3.28 -9.03 -17.28
CA ALA A 33 -4.47 -8.72 -18.06
C ALA A 33 -4.15 -7.62 -19.09
N ASP A 34 -3.23 -7.93 -20.04
CA ASP A 34 -2.77 -7.05 -21.13
C ASP A 34 -2.08 -5.75 -20.63
N LEU A 35 -1.51 -5.79 -19.43
CA LEU A 35 -0.85 -4.62 -18.80
C LEU A 35 0.59 -4.89 -18.35
N ALA A 36 1.25 -5.95 -18.86
CA ALA A 36 2.56 -6.41 -18.41
C ALA A 36 3.64 -5.31 -18.40
N ALA A 37 3.64 -4.41 -19.40
CA ALA A 37 4.58 -3.29 -19.46
C ALA A 37 4.32 -2.25 -18.35
N ALA A 38 3.06 -1.99 -18.02
CA ALA A 38 2.67 -1.04 -17.00
C ALA A 38 2.85 -1.60 -15.58
N THR A 39 2.44 -2.83 -15.34
CA THR A 39 2.59 -3.53 -14.04
C THR A 39 4.03 -3.94 -13.74
N LYS A 40 4.90 -3.97 -14.76
CA LYS A 40 6.30 -4.42 -14.74
C LYS A 40 6.48 -5.94 -14.69
N THR A 41 5.42 -6.72 -14.88
CA THR A 41 5.53 -8.17 -15.06
C THR A 41 6.23 -8.57 -16.36
N GLU A 42 6.33 -7.65 -17.35
CA GLU A 42 7.15 -7.86 -18.56
C GLU A 42 8.62 -8.17 -18.24
N ILE A 43 9.14 -7.71 -17.08
CA ILE A 43 10.51 -8.02 -16.63
C ILE A 43 10.63 -9.52 -16.39
N PHE A 44 9.63 -10.10 -15.71
CA PHE A 44 9.56 -11.54 -15.49
C PHE A 44 9.32 -12.31 -16.79
N ARG A 45 8.38 -11.85 -17.63
CA ARG A 45 8.07 -12.48 -18.91
C ARG A 45 9.29 -12.61 -19.83
N LYS A 46 10.17 -11.61 -19.86
CA LYS A 46 11.39 -11.64 -20.68
C LYS A 46 12.35 -12.75 -20.32
N GLU A 47 12.38 -13.14 -19.04
CA GLU A 47 13.33 -14.15 -18.55
C GLU A 47 12.68 -15.53 -18.35
N PHE A 48 11.42 -15.55 -17.96
CA PHE A 48 10.65 -16.77 -17.69
C PHE A 48 9.33 -16.81 -18.48
N PRO A 49 9.39 -16.81 -19.84
CA PRO A 49 8.19 -16.71 -20.69
C PRO A 49 7.20 -17.86 -20.46
N ASP A 50 7.68 -19.07 -20.17
CA ASP A 50 6.84 -20.26 -19.95
C ASP A 50 6.07 -20.24 -18.61
N ARG A 51 6.36 -19.27 -17.74
CA ARG A 51 5.72 -19.08 -16.43
C ARG A 51 4.97 -17.74 -16.33
N HIS A 52 4.81 -17.04 -17.45
CA HIS A 52 4.01 -15.82 -17.55
C HIS A 52 2.84 -16.02 -18.50
N PHE A 53 1.63 -15.69 -18.04
CA PHE A 53 0.39 -15.89 -18.76
C PHE A 53 -0.36 -14.56 -18.90
N ASP A 54 -0.59 -14.12 -20.13
CA ASP A 54 -1.43 -12.97 -20.42
C ASP A 54 -2.85 -13.46 -20.73
N CYS A 55 -3.81 -13.05 -19.92
CA CYS A 55 -5.21 -13.45 -20.04
C CYS A 55 -6.04 -12.49 -20.93
N GLY A 56 -5.40 -11.47 -21.51
CA GLY A 56 -6.09 -10.37 -22.17
C GLY A 56 -6.82 -9.48 -21.15
N ILE A 57 -7.65 -8.57 -21.62
CA ILE A 57 -8.44 -7.66 -20.77
C ILE A 57 -9.61 -8.43 -20.13
N ALA A 58 -9.29 -9.34 -19.22
CA ALA A 58 -10.23 -10.29 -18.60
C ALA A 58 -9.83 -10.62 -17.15
N GLU A 59 -9.85 -9.64 -16.25
CA GLU A 59 -9.37 -9.76 -14.87
C GLU A 59 -10.13 -10.83 -14.07
N GLN A 60 -11.42 -10.99 -14.30
CA GLN A 60 -12.21 -12.05 -13.67
C GLN A 60 -11.73 -13.44 -14.07
N ASN A 61 -11.47 -13.64 -15.37
CA ASN A 61 -10.90 -14.89 -15.89
C ASN A 61 -9.50 -15.14 -15.35
N MET A 62 -8.64 -14.12 -15.36
CA MET A 62 -7.29 -14.18 -14.80
C MET A 62 -7.30 -14.66 -13.35
N VAL A 63 -8.15 -14.08 -12.50
CA VAL A 63 -8.30 -14.46 -11.09
C VAL A 63 -8.80 -15.91 -10.96
N GLY A 64 -9.77 -16.33 -11.79
CA GLY A 64 -10.31 -17.70 -11.79
C GLY A 64 -9.26 -18.74 -12.20
N VAL A 65 -8.48 -18.47 -13.26
CA VAL A 65 -7.38 -19.34 -13.70
C VAL A 65 -6.31 -19.46 -12.62
N ALA A 66 -5.90 -18.31 -12.04
CA ALA A 66 -4.92 -18.29 -10.95
C ALA A 66 -5.38 -19.08 -9.71
N ALA A 67 -6.67 -18.96 -9.34
CA ALA A 67 -7.26 -19.77 -8.27
C ALA A 67 -7.12 -21.28 -8.57
N GLY A 68 -7.44 -21.71 -9.80
CA GLY A 68 -7.25 -23.09 -10.25
C GLY A 68 -5.79 -23.54 -10.19
N MET A 69 -4.85 -22.74 -10.67
CA MET A 69 -3.41 -23.03 -10.63
C MET A 69 -2.90 -23.19 -9.19
N SER A 70 -3.41 -22.38 -8.26
CA SER A 70 -3.04 -22.47 -6.85
C SER A 70 -3.41 -23.84 -6.24
N THR A 71 -4.52 -24.46 -6.67
CA THR A 71 -4.91 -25.81 -6.21
C THR A 71 -3.98 -26.92 -6.69
N MET A 72 -3.16 -26.63 -7.70
CA MET A 72 -2.14 -27.53 -8.26
C MET A 72 -0.75 -27.32 -7.64
N GLY A 73 -0.63 -26.52 -6.59
CA GLY A 73 0.62 -26.25 -5.87
C GLY A 73 1.46 -25.10 -6.41
N TYR A 74 0.96 -24.36 -7.39
CA TYR A 74 1.59 -23.13 -7.85
C TYR A 74 1.31 -21.96 -6.90
N VAL A 75 2.18 -20.94 -6.95
CA VAL A 75 2.00 -19.66 -6.28
C VAL A 75 1.78 -18.57 -7.34
N PRO A 76 0.52 -18.33 -7.75
CA PRO A 76 0.21 -17.33 -8.75
C PRO A 76 0.31 -15.92 -8.21
N PHE A 77 0.98 -15.03 -8.97
CA PHE A 77 0.90 -13.59 -8.83
C PHE A 77 0.03 -13.03 -9.96
N VAL A 78 -1.14 -12.49 -9.65
CA VAL A 78 -2.04 -11.87 -10.62
C VAL A 78 -1.85 -10.36 -10.61
N SER A 79 -1.62 -9.75 -11.77
CA SER A 79 -1.23 -8.36 -11.89
C SER A 79 -2.14 -7.59 -12.85
N SER A 80 -2.66 -6.47 -12.37
CA SER A 80 -3.37 -5.46 -13.16
C SER A 80 -3.34 -4.14 -12.42
N PHE A 81 -4.00 -3.10 -12.93
CA PHE A 81 -4.25 -1.89 -12.15
C PHE A 81 -5.22 -2.19 -11.00
N ALA A 82 -5.04 -1.51 -9.88
CA ALA A 82 -5.85 -1.72 -8.68
C ALA A 82 -7.35 -1.61 -8.99
N MET A 83 -7.76 -0.59 -9.75
CA MET A 83 -9.16 -0.40 -10.12
C MET A 83 -9.74 -1.62 -10.87
N PHE A 84 -8.93 -2.24 -11.72
CA PHE A 84 -9.42 -3.35 -12.54
C PHE A 84 -9.40 -4.67 -11.78
N VAL A 85 -8.31 -5.01 -11.12
CA VAL A 85 -8.25 -6.29 -10.39
C VAL A 85 -9.12 -6.27 -9.14
N ALA A 86 -9.09 -5.20 -8.34
CA ALA A 86 -9.89 -5.11 -7.12
C ALA A 86 -11.36 -4.76 -7.39
N GLY A 87 -11.64 -3.91 -8.37
CA GLY A 87 -13.01 -3.53 -8.73
C GLY A 87 -13.72 -4.61 -9.56
N ARG A 88 -13.21 -4.90 -10.75
CA ARG A 88 -13.83 -5.84 -11.69
C ARG A 88 -13.71 -7.29 -11.24
N GLY A 89 -12.57 -7.68 -10.65
CA GLY A 89 -12.31 -9.04 -10.17
C GLY A 89 -12.77 -9.33 -8.74
N PHE A 90 -13.44 -8.38 -8.05
CA PHE A 90 -13.74 -8.48 -6.62
C PHE A 90 -14.45 -9.77 -6.22
N GLU A 91 -15.51 -10.14 -6.96
CA GLU A 91 -16.29 -11.35 -6.64
C GLU A 91 -15.43 -12.61 -6.76
N GLN A 92 -14.61 -12.73 -7.81
CA GLN A 92 -13.71 -13.87 -8.00
C GLN A 92 -12.62 -13.90 -6.93
N ILE A 93 -12.04 -12.75 -6.55
CA ILE A 93 -11.08 -12.67 -5.44
C ILE A 93 -11.75 -13.15 -4.16
N ARG A 94 -12.96 -12.69 -3.86
CA ARG A 94 -13.71 -13.07 -2.66
C ARG A 94 -14.05 -14.56 -2.63
N ASN A 95 -14.67 -15.08 -3.69
CA ASN A 95 -15.27 -16.40 -3.71
C ASN A 95 -14.31 -17.49 -4.16
N SER A 96 -13.44 -17.20 -5.14
CA SER A 96 -12.52 -18.21 -5.68
C SER A 96 -11.17 -18.23 -4.97
N ILE A 97 -10.77 -17.16 -4.29
CA ILE A 97 -9.49 -17.07 -3.58
C ILE A 97 -9.68 -16.93 -2.08
N GLY A 98 -10.43 -15.92 -1.61
CA GLY A 98 -10.59 -15.62 -0.19
C GLY A 98 -11.36 -16.70 0.58
N TYR A 99 -12.52 -17.11 0.07
CA TYR A 99 -13.37 -18.09 0.74
C TYR A 99 -12.68 -19.45 0.95
N PRO A 100 -12.04 -20.07 -0.07
CA PRO A 100 -11.28 -21.30 0.10
C PRO A 100 -9.86 -21.07 0.64
N HIS A 101 -9.46 -19.82 0.93
CA HIS A 101 -8.13 -19.42 1.45
C HIS A 101 -6.97 -19.89 0.57
N LEU A 102 -7.08 -19.71 -0.75
CA LEU A 102 -6.07 -20.14 -1.71
C LEU A 102 -4.82 -19.27 -1.70
N ASN A 103 -3.68 -19.88 -2.00
CA ASN A 103 -2.37 -19.23 -2.03
C ASN A 103 -2.15 -18.42 -3.33
N VAL A 104 -2.90 -17.33 -3.50
CA VAL A 104 -2.81 -16.42 -4.65
C VAL A 104 -2.42 -15.03 -4.17
N LYS A 105 -1.50 -14.38 -4.92
CA LYS A 105 -1.02 -13.03 -4.65
C LYS A 105 -1.62 -12.06 -5.64
N ILE A 106 -2.44 -11.13 -5.16
CA ILE A 106 -3.08 -10.09 -5.97
C ILE A 106 -2.17 -8.87 -5.96
N ALA A 107 -1.36 -8.69 -7.00
CA ALA A 107 -0.39 -7.61 -7.12
C ALA A 107 -0.97 -6.43 -7.91
N ALA A 108 -1.66 -5.56 -7.21
CA ALA A 108 -2.36 -4.42 -7.74
C ALA A 108 -1.41 -3.21 -7.87
N THR A 109 -1.22 -2.72 -9.08
CA THR A 109 -0.41 -1.52 -9.34
C THR A 109 -1.31 -0.31 -9.64
N HIS A 110 -0.73 0.89 -9.74
CA HIS A 110 -1.48 2.11 -10.06
C HIS A 110 -2.65 2.38 -9.10
N ALA A 111 -2.46 2.09 -7.81
CA ALA A 111 -3.46 2.39 -6.79
C ALA A 111 -3.47 3.89 -6.46
N GLY A 112 -4.64 4.42 -6.10
CA GLY A 112 -4.81 5.79 -5.64
C GLY A 112 -4.88 6.83 -6.76
N LEU A 113 -4.74 8.10 -6.37
CA LEU A 113 -4.84 9.28 -7.24
C LEU A 113 -3.62 9.49 -8.12
N SER A 114 -2.44 8.96 -7.72
CA SER A 114 -1.16 9.14 -8.41
C SER A 114 -1.07 8.45 -9.78
N VAL A 115 -2.13 7.77 -10.20
CA VAL A 115 -2.35 7.39 -11.60
C VAL A 115 -2.28 8.61 -12.51
N GLY A 116 -2.84 9.73 -12.04
CA GLY A 116 -2.64 11.04 -12.66
C GLY A 116 -3.51 11.23 -13.90
N GLU A 117 -2.89 11.30 -15.07
CA GLU A 117 -3.50 11.71 -16.33
C GLU A 117 -4.66 10.80 -16.77
N ASP A 118 -4.64 9.53 -16.45
CA ASP A 118 -5.72 8.57 -16.80
C ASP A 118 -7.04 8.87 -16.09
N GLY A 119 -6.98 9.62 -14.98
CA GLY A 119 -8.17 10.18 -14.32
C GLY A 119 -8.98 9.17 -13.51
N ALA A 120 -10.18 9.61 -13.08
CA ALA A 120 -11.04 8.93 -12.11
C ALA A 120 -11.38 7.48 -12.46
N SER A 121 -11.49 7.13 -13.75
CA SER A 121 -11.81 5.76 -14.17
C SER A 121 -10.68 4.74 -13.90
N HIS A 122 -9.46 5.21 -13.66
CA HIS A 122 -8.28 4.41 -13.40
C HIS A 122 -7.75 4.58 -11.98
N GLN A 123 -8.07 5.70 -11.33
CA GLN A 123 -7.70 6.02 -9.95
C GLN A 123 -8.54 5.17 -8.98
N CYS A 124 -7.89 4.21 -8.30
CA CYS A 124 -8.56 3.36 -7.32
C CYS A 124 -8.30 3.88 -5.90
N CYS A 125 -9.31 4.52 -5.32
CA CYS A 125 -9.25 5.03 -3.95
C CYS A 125 -10.06 4.17 -2.96
N GLU A 126 -10.53 3.00 -3.37
CA GLU A 126 -11.41 2.10 -2.60
C GLU A 126 -10.88 0.66 -2.49
N ASP A 127 -9.72 0.37 -3.07
CA ASP A 127 -9.15 -0.98 -3.11
C ASP A 127 -8.86 -1.57 -1.71
N LEU A 128 -8.31 -0.76 -0.79
CA LEU A 128 -8.09 -1.21 0.58
C LEU A 128 -9.41 -1.54 1.28
N ALA A 129 -10.45 -0.74 1.09
CA ALA A 129 -11.77 -0.97 1.67
C ALA A 129 -12.36 -2.31 1.20
N LEU A 130 -12.32 -2.55 -0.12
CA LEU A 130 -12.80 -3.78 -0.73
C LEU A 130 -12.04 -5.00 -0.21
N MET A 131 -10.71 -4.96 -0.23
CA MET A 131 -9.88 -6.11 0.17
C MET A 131 -9.92 -6.35 1.69
N ARG A 132 -10.03 -5.31 2.52
CA ARG A 132 -10.17 -5.44 3.97
C ARG A 132 -11.43 -6.18 4.38
N SER A 133 -12.50 -6.08 3.60
CA SER A 133 -13.76 -6.78 3.87
C SER A 133 -13.69 -8.29 3.66
N ILE A 134 -12.69 -8.82 2.94
CA ILE A 134 -12.54 -10.24 2.67
C ILE A 134 -11.87 -10.93 3.87
N PRO A 135 -12.52 -11.94 4.52
CA PRO A 135 -11.93 -12.68 5.63
C PRO A 135 -10.60 -13.37 5.24
N GLY A 136 -9.60 -13.30 6.12
CA GLY A 136 -8.30 -13.95 5.91
C GLY A 136 -7.38 -13.31 4.86
N MET A 137 -7.82 -12.29 4.14
CA MET A 137 -6.98 -11.55 3.19
C MET A 137 -5.89 -10.76 3.93
N VAL A 138 -4.64 -10.98 3.61
CA VAL A 138 -3.52 -10.14 4.04
C VAL A 138 -3.38 -8.96 3.07
N ILE A 139 -3.11 -7.75 3.60
CA ILE A 139 -3.00 -6.53 2.78
C ILE A 139 -1.71 -5.81 3.09
N LEU A 140 -0.87 -5.65 2.06
CA LEU A 140 0.44 -5.02 2.13
C LEU A 140 0.48 -3.79 1.22
N SER A 141 0.98 -2.66 1.75
CA SER A 141 1.12 -1.38 1.03
C SER A 141 2.50 -0.77 1.31
N PRO A 142 3.56 -1.26 0.64
CA PRO A 142 4.93 -0.83 0.90
C PRO A 142 5.21 0.59 0.44
N ALA A 143 6.10 1.29 1.15
CA ALA A 143 6.41 2.70 0.96
C ALA A 143 7.58 2.98 0.01
N ASP A 144 8.56 2.09 -0.09
CA ASP A 144 9.75 2.25 -0.93
C ASP A 144 10.21 0.95 -1.58
N ASP A 145 11.32 1.01 -2.33
CA ASP A 145 11.89 -0.11 -3.06
C ASP A 145 12.28 -1.29 -2.15
N VAL A 146 12.94 -1.00 -1.03
CA VAL A 146 13.43 -2.02 -0.10
C VAL A 146 12.27 -2.75 0.56
N GLU A 147 11.29 -1.99 1.04
CA GLU A 147 10.09 -2.54 1.65
C GLU A 147 9.23 -3.30 0.64
N ALA A 148 9.09 -2.79 -0.60
CA ALA A 148 8.34 -3.46 -1.65
C ALA A 148 8.96 -4.83 -2.01
N ARG A 149 10.29 -4.89 -2.14
CA ARG A 149 11.00 -6.15 -2.33
C ARG A 149 10.73 -7.13 -1.18
N ALA A 150 10.89 -6.69 0.04
CA ALA A 150 10.69 -7.52 1.22
C ALA A 150 9.23 -8.00 1.36
N ALA A 151 8.25 -7.12 1.05
CA ALA A 151 6.84 -7.46 1.05
C ALA A 151 6.47 -8.52 0.00
N VAL A 152 7.07 -8.46 -1.21
CA VAL A 152 6.86 -9.48 -2.26
C VAL A 152 7.42 -10.84 -1.83
N ILE A 153 8.61 -10.87 -1.23
CA ILE A 153 9.21 -12.10 -0.70
C ILE A 153 8.31 -12.67 0.42
N ALA A 154 7.92 -11.84 1.40
CA ALA A 154 7.05 -12.27 2.49
C ALA A 154 5.67 -12.75 1.99
N ALA A 155 5.15 -12.13 0.93
CA ALA A 155 3.92 -12.60 0.30
C ALA A 155 4.10 -13.97 -0.37
N TYR A 156 5.22 -14.21 -1.06
CA TYR A 156 5.51 -15.51 -1.66
C TYR A 156 5.58 -16.62 -0.60
N ASP A 157 6.23 -16.36 0.53
CA ASP A 157 6.41 -17.31 1.63
C ASP A 157 5.12 -17.54 2.44
N TYR A 158 4.19 -16.58 2.44
CA TYR A 158 2.92 -16.71 3.16
C TYR A 158 1.96 -17.64 2.42
N ASN A 159 1.50 -18.70 3.08
CA ASN A 159 0.51 -19.61 2.51
C ASN A 159 -0.92 -19.09 2.73
N GLY A 160 -1.46 -18.43 1.72
CA GLY A 160 -2.80 -17.82 1.76
C GLY A 160 -2.93 -16.61 0.84
N PRO A 161 -4.11 -15.98 0.80
CA PRO A 161 -4.36 -14.83 -0.07
C PRO A 161 -3.67 -13.57 0.43
N VAL A 162 -2.96 -12.89 -0.46
CA VAL A 162 -2.29 -11.61 -0.17
C VAL A 162 -2.64 -10.59 -1.25
N TYR A 163 -3.07 -9.41 -0.84
CA TYR A 163 -3.20 -8.23 -1.68
C TYR A 163 -1.98 -7.33 -1.50
N LEU A 164 -1.25 -7.06 -2.58
CA LEU A 164 -0.09 -6.19 -2.62
C LEU A 164 -0.45 -4.92 -3.38
N ARG A 165 -0.32 -3.77 -2.72
CA ARG A 165 -0.68 -2.47 -3.26
C ARG A 165 0.55 -1.68 -3.67
N PHE A 166 0.71 -1.42 -4.97
CA PHE A 166 1.87 -0.70 -5.50
C PHE A 166 1.47 0.63 -6.16
N SER A 167 2.29 1.66 -5.96
CA SER A 167 2.12 2.97 -6.58
C SER A 167 2.71 3.03 -8.00
N ARG A 168 2.19 3.96 -8.81
CA ARG A 168 2.75 4.32 -10.12
C ARG A 168 4.00 5.20 -9.96
N LEU A 169 3.95 6.18 -9.04
CA LEU A 169 5.03 7.14 -8.83
C LEU A 169 6.24 6.50 -8.16
N ALA A 170 7.41 7.01 -8.51
CA ALA A 170 8.65 6.65 -7.84
C ALA A 170 8.76 7.36 -6.49
N THR A 171 9.00 6.60 -5.43
CA THR A 171 9.22 7.07 -4.07
C THR A 171 10.71 7.12 -3.72
N PRO A 172 11.15 8.04 -2.84
CA PRO A 172 12.50 8.00 -2.29
C PRO A 172 12.74 6.66 -1.57
N VAL A 173 13.90 6.06 -1.80
CA VAL A 173 14.36 4.87 -1.07
C VAL A 173 14.99 5.33 0.24
N PHE A 174 14.31 5.10 1.35
CA PHE A 174 14.74 5.57 2.68
C PHE A 174 15.10 4.43 3.64
N HIS A 175 14.66 3.20 3.38
CA HIS A 175 15.11 2.04 4.12
C HIS A 175 16.49 1.57 3.64
N ASP A 176 17.31 1.10 4.59
CA ASP A 176 18.60 0.48 4.29
C ASP A 176 18.40 -1.03 4.03
N PRO A 177 18.71 -1.54 2.82
CA PRO A 177 18.52 -2.94 2.49
C PRO A 177 19.36 -3.91 3.35
N ALA A 178 20.42 -3.42 4.01
CA ALA A 178 21.25 -4.25 4.85
C ALA A 178 20.65 -4.51 6.25
N THR A 179 19.77 -3.62 6.70
CA THR A 179 19.23 -3.68 8.08
C THR A 179 17.71 -3.82 8.14
N TYR A 180 17.01 -3.48 7.06
CA TYR A 180 15.54 -3.53 7.03
C TYR A 180 15.00 -4.96 7.16
N GLN A 181 14.04 -5.14 8.06
CA GLN A 181 13.35 -6.41 8.28
C GLN A 181 11.85 -6.21 8.14
N PHE A 182 11.24 -6.91 7.21
CA PHE A 182 9.81 -6.88 6.99
C PHE A 182 9.12 -8.03 7.74
N GLN A 183 8.04 -7.73 8.42
CA GLN A 183 7.19 -8.72 9.04
C GLN A 183 5.71 -8.37 8.80
N ILE A 184 4.94 -9.33 8.26
CA ILE A 184 3.48 -9.17 8.11
C ILE A 184 2.85 -8.90 9.48
N GLY A 185 2.01 -7.87 9.56
CA GLY A 185 1.33 -7.47 10.79
C GLY A 185 2.13 -6.53 11.68
N LYS A 186 3.31 -6.04 11.22
CA LYS A 186 4.10 -5.06 11.96
C LYS A 186 4.23 -3.73 11.23
N GLY A 187 4.11 -2.65 12.01
CA GLY A 187 4.45 -1.30 11.63
C GLY A 187 5.86 -0.92 12.09
N GLU A 188 6.39 0.17 11.55
CA GLU A 188 7.72 0.67 11.88
C GLU A 188 7.68 2.11 12.37
N LYS A 189 8.31 2.40 13.51
CA LYS A 189 8.50 3.76 14.00
C LYS A 189 9.71 4.39 13.32
N LEU A 190 9.47 5.32 12.40
CA LEU A 190 10.53 5.99 11.62
C LEU A 190 11.14 7.21 12.32
N THR A 191 10.35 7.92 13.15
CA THR A 191 10.85 9.04 13.94
C THR A 191 10.29 9.01 15.35
N ASP A 192 11.08 9.48 16.31
CA ASP A 192 10.61 9.74 17.67
C ASP A 192 9.90 11.09 17.75
N GLY A 193 8.81 11.14 18.52
CA GLY A 193 8.03 12.33 18.79
C GLY A 193 6.93 12.03 19.81
N TYR A 194 6.41 13.08 20.46
CA TYR A 194 5.44 12.95 21.54
C TYR A 194 4.29 13.98 21.44
N ASP A 195 4.37 14.98 20.57
CA ASP A 195 3.30 15.96 20.42
C ASP A 195 2.11 15.39 19.64
N ILE A 196 2.38 14.54 18.66
CA ILE A 196 1.39 13.85 17.81
C ILE A 196 2.04 12.69 17.07
N ALA A 197 1.27 11.63 16.79
CA ALA A 197 1.69 10.55 15.90
C ALA A 197 1.07 10.73 14.49
N VAL A 198 1.86 10.50 13.45
CA VAL A 198 1.41 10.42 12.05
C VAL A 198 1.65 8.99 11.57
N ILE A 199 0.57 8.26 11.31
CA ILE A 199 0.60 6.89 10.79
C ILE A 199 0.29 6.95 9.29
N ALA A 200 1.26 6.58 8.46
CA ALA A 200 1.14 6.66 7.02
C ALA A 200 1.38 5.29 6.36
N THR A 201 0.92 5.11 5.13
CA THR A 201 1.14 3.91 4.33
C THR A 201 1.53 4.24 2.89
N GLY A 202 2.31 3.37 2.26
CA GLY A 202 2.67 3.47 0.85
C GLY A 202 3.29 4.81 0.47
N LEU A 203 2.80 5.40 -0.63
CA LEU A 203 3.26 6.68 -1.18
C LEU A 203 3.26 7.83 -0.17
N MET A 204 2.43 7.78 0.87
CA MET A 204 2.29 8.88 1.83
C MET A 204 3.32 8.87 2.96
N VAL A 205 4.10 7.80 3.11
CA VAL A 205 5.15 7.73 4.15
C VAL A 205 6.26 8.77 3.93
N PRO A 206 6.82 8.95 2.73
CA PRO A 206 7.78 10.04 2.47
C PRO A 206 7.21 11.44 2.74
N GLU A 207 5.92 11.67 2.46
CA GLU A 207 5.27 12.95 2.76
C GLU A 207 5.12 13.17 4.27
N ALA A 208 4.80 12.12 5.04
CA ALA A 208 4.77 12.17 6.50
C ALA A 208 6.15 12.47 7.10
N LEU A 209 7.21 11.87 6.57
CA LEU A 209 8.59 12.16 6.98
C LEU A 209 8.99 13.61 6.67
N ARG A 210 8.63 14.14 5.49
CA ARG A 210 8.83 15.56 5.16
C ARG A 210 8.06 16.46 6.10
N ALA A 211 6.82 16.12 6.41
CA ALA A 211 5.98 16.86 7.36
C ALA A 211 6.62 16.91 8.75
N ALA A 212 7.18 15.82 9.25
CA ALA A 212 7.88 15.78 10.52
C ALA A 212 9.09 16.74 10.54
N VAL A 213 9.87 16.80 9.45
CA VAL A 213 10.99 17.76 9.31
C VAL A 213 10.51 19.21 9.33
N LEU A 214 9.41 19.51 8.62
CA LEU A 214 8.82 20.85 8.59
C LEU A 214 8.22 21.24 9.96
N ALA A 215 7.54 20.32 10.63
CA ALA A 215 6.97 20.53 11.96
C ALA A 215 8.06 20.77 13.01
N LYS A 216 9.19 20.07 12.95
CA LYS A 216 10.33 20.23 13.85
C LYS A 216 10.92 21.66 13.79
N ARG A 217 10.94 22.28 12.60
CA ARG A 217 11.38 23.71 12.44
C ARG A 217 10.42 24.68 13.15
N GLN A 218 9.22 24.24 13.49
CA GLN A 218 8.19 25.00 14.22
C GLN A 218 8.09 24.60 15.70
N GLY A 219 9.05 23.78 16.17
CA GLY A 219 9.10 23.32 17.57
C GLY A 219 8.12 22.21 17.91
N LEU A 220 7.65 21.45 16.92
CA LEU A 220 6.75 20.30 17.09
C LEU A 220 7.50 18.99 16.84
N ASN A 221 7.37 18.03 17.75
CA ASN A 221 8.01 16.73 17.66
C ASN A 221 6.98 15.67 17.24
N VAL A 222 7.07 15.25 15.99
CA VAL A 222 6.13 14.34 15.34
C VAL A 222 6.70 12.94 15.31
N ARG A 223 5.95 11.96 15.82
CA ARG A 223 6.23 10.55 15.62
C ARG A 223 5.67 10.12 14.27
N VAL A 224 6.52 9.63 13.37
CA VAL A 224 6.09 9.03 12.11
C VAL A 224 6.15 7.51 12.23
N ILE A 225 5.05 6.87 11.88
CA ILE A 225 4.91 5.42 11.83
C ILE A 225 4.55 5.03 10.40
N ASN A 226 5.36 4.17 9.81
CA ASN A 226 5.05 3.48 8.58
C ASN A 226 4.19 2.25 8.89
N MET A 227 3.05 2.12 8.21
CA MET A 227 2.15 0.98 8.34
C MET A 227 2.07 0.21 7.01
N PRO A 228 3.04 -0.65 6.70
CA PRO A 228 3.06 -1.40 5.44
C PRO A 228 2.07 -2.55 5.41
N THR A 229 1.58 -2.99 6.57
CA THR A 229 0.53 -4.02 6.67
C THR A 229 -0.76 -3.41 7.17
N ILE A 230 -1.78 -3.37 6.29
CA ILE A 230 -3.10 -2.81 6.63
C ILE A 230 -3.98 -3.89 7.29
N LYS A 231 -3.75 -5.16 6.95
CA LYS A 231 -4.44 -6.30 7.53
C LYS A 231 -3.54 -7.55 7.49
N PRO A 232 -3.26 -8.18 8.67
CA PRO A 232 -3.59 -7.69 10.00
C PRO A 232 -2.85 -6.39 10.33
N ILE A 233 -3.48 -5.48 11.06
CA ILE A 233 -2.84 -4.22 11.46
C ILE A 233 -2.03 -4.40 12.74
N ASP A 234 -0.95 -3.65 12.91
CA ASP A 234 -0.16 -3.65 14.15
C ASP A 234 -0.86 -2.80 15.23
N GLU A 235 -1.69 -3.46 16.03
CA GLU A 235 -2.41 -2.81 17.12
C GLU A 235 -1.48 -2.27 18.20
N GLU A 236 -0.37 -2.95 18.48
CA GLU A 236 0.56 -2.59 19.54
C GLU A 236 1.22 -1.23 19.29
N ILE A 237 1.71 -0.99 18.06
CA ILE A 237 2.34 0.28 17.70
C ILE A 237 1.31 1.42 17.69
N ILE A 238 0.05 1.15 17.28
CA ILE A 238 -1.06 2.12 17.32
C ILE A 238 -1.38 2.51 18.76
N LEU A 239 -1.55 1.52 19.65
CA LEU A 239 -1.87 1.76 21.05
C LEU A 239 -0.74 2.45 21.80
N THR A 240 0.50 2.15 21.44
CA THR A 240 1.68 2.85 21.96
C THR A 240 1.68 4.32 21.52
N ALA A 241 1.39 4.58 20.24
CA ALA A 241 1.24 5.94 19.74
C ALA A 241 0.09 6.70 20.43
N ALA A 242 -1.07 6.06 20.59
CA ALA A 242 -2.21 6.63 21.29
C ALA A 242 -1.88 6.99 22.75
N ARG A 243 -1.18 6.11 23.47
CA ARG A 243 -0.79 6.31 24.86
C ARG A 243 0.23 7.43 25.04
N GLU A 244 1.25 7.47 24.17
CA GLU A 244 2.39 8.37 24.34
C GLU A 244 2.19 9.74 23.69
N CYS A 245 1.43 9.81 22.58
CA CYS A 245 1.17 11.06 21.87
C CYS A 245 -0.23 11.64 22.13
N GLY A 246 -1.20 10.81 22.57
CA GLY A 246 -2.56 11.23 22.90
C GLY A 246 -3.43 11.64 21.69
N ARG A 247 -2.86 11.74 20.50
CA ARG A 247 -3.52 12.13 19.25
C ARG A 247 -2.79 11.55 18.04
N ILE A 248 -3.56 11.16 17.01
CA ILE A 248 -3.06 10.50 15.83
C ILE A 248 -3.59 11.20 14.57
N ILE A 249 -2.74 11.33 13.54
CA ILE A 249 -3.15 11.60 12.17
C ILE A 249 -2.86 10.35 11.35
N THR A 250 -3.81 9.89 10.54
CA THR A 250 -3.55 8.86 9.53
C THR A 250 -3.43 9.52 8.15
N VAL A 251 -2.52 9.00 7.32
CA VAL A 251 -2.29 9.56 5.97
C VAL A 251 -2.23 8.43 4.95
N GLU A 252 -3.12 8.49 3.98
CA GLU A 252 -3.28 7.47 2.96
C GLU A 252 -3.70 8.05 1.61
N GLU A 253 -3.16 7.52 0.52
CA GLU A 253 -3.60 7.80 -0.84
C GLU A 253 -4.78 6.87 -1.19
N HIS A 254 -5.86 7.01 -0.44
CA HIS A 254 -7.07 6.18 -0.49
C HIS A 254 -8.23 6.98 0.10
N SER A 255 -9.46 6.55 -0.16
CA SER A 255 -10.62 7.10 0.55
C SER A 255 -10.43 6.97 2.08
N VAL A 256 -10.85 7.99 2.82
CA VAL A 256 -10.91 7.91 4.28
C VAL A 256 -11.91 6.86 4.78
N ILE A 257 -12.78 6.37 3.87
CA ILE A 257 -13.77 5.33 4.15
C ILE A 257 -13.15 3.96 3.85
N GLY A 258 -13.09 3.09 4.84
CA GLY A 258 -12.63 1.71 4.73
C GLY A 258 -11.11 1.50 4.65
N GLY A 259 -10.28 2.56 4.63
CA GLY A 259 -8.83 2.49 4.50
C GLY A 259 -8.07 2.32 5.82
N LEU A 260 -6.81 2.80 5.82
CA LEU A 260 -5.91 2.81 6.99
C LEU A 260 -6.54 3.58 8.16
N GLY A 261 -7.10 4.76 7.89
CA GLY A 261 -7.66 5.62 8.93
C GLY A 261 -8.76 4.94 9.73
N GLU A 262 -9.68 4.24 9.06
CA GLU A 262 -10.72 3.48 9.77
C GLU A 262 -10.17 2.25 10.50
N ALA A 263 -9.13 1.60 9.97
CA ALA A 263 -8.48 0.50 10.69
C ALA A 263 -7.86 0.98 12.00
N VAL A 264 -7.19 2.15 11.99
CA VAL A 264 -6.63 2.79 13.19
C VAL A 264 -7.75 3.23 14.16
N CYS A 265 -8.81 3.87 13.63
CA CYS A 265 -9.96 4.27 14.42
C CYS A 265 -10.61 3.09 15.16
N ALA A 266 -10.78 1.94 14.50
CA ALA A 266 -11.33 0.74 15.12
C ALA A 266 -10.48 0.30 16.33
N VAL A 267 -9.16 0.21 16.16
CA VAL A 267 -8.24 -0.18 17.25
C VAL A 267 -8.33 0.77 18.44
N VAL A 268 -8.23 2.08 18.21
CA VAL A 268 -8.22 3.03 19.33
C VAL A 268 -9.57 3.18 19.99
N SER A 269 -10.68 3.16 19.23
CA SER A 269 -12.02 3.29 19.83
C SER A 269 -12.39 2.11 20.72
N GLU A 270 -11.90 0.90 20.40
CA GLU A 270 -12.17 -0.29 21.20
C GLU A 270 -11.25 -0.44 22.41
N LYS A 271 -9.99 0.00 22.31
CA LYS A 271 -8.95 -0.35 23.30
C LYS A 271 -8.37 0.83 24.07
N LEU A 272 -8.19 2.00 23.43
CA LEU A 272 -7.62 3.21 24.05
C LEU A 272 -8.08 4.45 23.27
N PRO A 273 -9.27 5.00 23.54
CA PRO A 273 -9.82 6.12 22.79
C PRO A 273 -8.92 7.35 22.79
N CYS A 274 -8.60 7.86 21.62
CA CYS A 274 -7.92 9.14 21.42
C CYS A 274 -8.42 9.82 20.16
N LEU A 275 -8.04 11.10 19.97
CA LEU A 275 -8.35 11.82 18.73
C LEU A 275 -7.60 11.20 17.55
N VAL A 276 -8.33 10.84 16.49
CA VAL A 276 -7.77 10.43 15.20
C VAL A 276 -8.29 11.36 14.11
N HIS A 277 -7.39 12.03 13.41
CA HIS A 277 -7.71 12.82 12.21
C HIS A 277 -7.23 12.07 10.97
N ARG A 278 -8.10 11.95 9.95
CA ARG A 278 -7.81 11.16 8.76
C ARG A 278 -7.54 12.06 7.56
N ILE A 279 -6.33 12.01 7.02
CA ILE A 279 -5.94 12.64 5.76
C ILE A 279 -5.95 11.56 4.67
N GLY A 280 -6.81 11.76 3.68
CA GLY A 280 -7.05 10.88 2.55
C GLY A 280 -8.07 11.52 1.63
N VAL A 281 -8.56 10.79 0.65
CA VAL A 281 -9.61 11.26 -0.28
C VAL A 281 -10.93 11.34 0.47
N GLN A 282 -11.53 12.55 0.51
CA GLN A 282 -12.72 12.89 1.31
C GLN A 282 -14.01 12.65 0.53
N ASP A 283 -14.40 11.37 0.36
CA ASP A 283 -15.66 10.93 -0.28
C ASP A 283 -15.93 11.63 -1.62
N GLN A 284 -14.95 11.62 -2.50
CA GLN A 284 -15.04 12.21 -3.84
C GLN A 284 -14.22 11.41 -4.85
N PHE A 285 -14.60 11.45 -6.12
CA PHE A 285 -13.80 10.88 -7.19
C PHE A 285 -12.57 11.74 -7.47
N GLY A 286 -11.54 11.13 -8.07
CA GLY A 286 -10.39 11.85 -8.57
C GLY A 286 -10.68 12.57 -9.88
N HIS A 287 -9.64 13.16 -10.47
CA HIS A 287 -9.69 13.82 -11.78
C HIS A 287 -8.39 13.63 -12.55
N SER A 288 -8.41 13.88 -13.86
CA SER A 288 -7.21 13.83 -14.71
C SER A 288 -6.31 15.05 -14.44
N GLY A 289 -5.02 14.81 -14.40
CA GLY A 289 -4.01 15.85 -14.24
C GLY A 289 -2.62 15.27 -13.96
N PRO A 290 -1.56 16.09 -13.94
CA PRO A 290 -0.25 15.66 -13.50
C PRO A 290 -0.33 15.12 -12.07
N ALA A 291 0.17 13.90 -11.84
CA ALA A 291 -0.04 13.15 -10.61
C ALA A 291 0.26 13.95 -9.32
N ASN A 292 1.37 14.73 -9.30
CA ASN A 292 1.71 15.56 -8.14
C ASN A 292 0.76 16.75 -7.92
N GLU A 293 0.13 17.26 -8.97
CA GLU A 293 -0.89 18.31 -8.86
C GLU A 293 -2.17 17.72 -8.31
N VAL A 294 -2.61 16.58 -8.85
CA VAL A 294 -3.77 15.86 -8.32
C VAL A 294 -3.58 15.57 -6.83
N LEU A 295 -2.45 15.01 -6.41
CA LEU A 295 -2.18 14.77 -4.98
C LEU A 295 -2.29 16.05 -4.14
N ARG A 296 -1.82 17.18 -4.67
CA ARG A 296 -1.91 18.50 -3.99
C ARG A 296 -3.35 18.98 -3.86
N ASP A 297 -4.16 18.83 -4.90
CA ASP A 297 -5.56 19.24 -4.90
C ASP A 297 -6.38 18.49 -3.85
N TYR A 298 -5.99 17.25 -3.53
CA TYR A 298 -6.60 16.44 -2.48
C TYR A 298 -5.90 16.56 -1.11
N GLY A 299 -4.97 17.52 -0.98
CA GLY A 299 -4.27 17.75 0.29
C GLY A 299 -3.31 16.64 0.71
N LEU A 300 -2.90 15.76 -0.19
CA LEU A 300 -1.97 14.66 0.07
C LEU A 300 -0.52 15.15 -0.06
N THR A 301 -0.14 16.12 0.78
CA THR A 301 1.17 16.78 0.78
C THR A 301 1.70 16.99 2.20
N ALA A 302 3.01 17.08 2.33
CA ALA A 302 3.67 17.36 3.61
C ALA A 302 3.21 18.70 4.21
N GLU A 303 2.98 19.71 3.39
CA GLU A 303 2.53 21.05 3.79
C GLU A 303 1.14 20.99 4.45
N ASN A 304 0.20 20.24 3.86
CA ASN A 304 -1.12 20.05 4.44
C ASN A 304 -1.04 19.23 5.75
N ILE A 305 -0.24 18.16 5.78
CA ILE A 305 -0.03 17.38 7.01
C ILE A 305 0.45 18.30 8.15
N VAL A 306 1.41 19.20 7.88
CA VAL A 306 1.89 20.18 8.89
C VAL A 306 0.79 21.14 9.30
N SER A 307 -0.05 21.62 8.39
CA SER A 307 -1.18 22.49 8.73
C SER A 307 -2.13 21.80 9.72
N VAL A 308 -2.50 20.56 9.42
CA VAL A 308 -3.36 19.75 10.28
C VAL A 308 -2.70 19.46 11.64
N ILE A 309 -1.39 19.17 11.67
CA ILE A 309 -0.64 19.00 12.92
C ILE A 309 -0.77 20.24 13.80
N ARG A 310 -0.57 21.46 13.23
CA ARG A 310 -0.68 22.71 13.98
C ARG A 310 -2.08 22.93 14.56
N GLU A 311 -3.11 22.69 13.75
CA GLU A 311 -4.51 22.84 14.19
C GLU A 311 -4.85 21.92 15.35
N ILE A 312 -4.33 20.69 15.34
CA ILE A 312 -4.60 19.70 16.38
C ILE A 312 -3.78 19.95 17.65
N VAL A 313 -2.51 20.34 17.51
CA VAL A 313 -1.59 20.50 18.66
C VAL A 313 -1.72 21.86 19.31
N ARG A 314 -2.02 22.93 18.55
CA ARG A 314 -2.14 24.32 19.02
C ARG A 314 -3.44 24.96 18.55
N PRO A 315 -4.60 24.53 19.05
CA PRO A 315 -5.90 25.00 18.57
C PRO A 315 -6.13 26.50 18.80
N ASP A 316 -5.41 27.12 19.78
CA ASP A 316 -5.58 28.52 20.16
C ASP A 316 -4.61 29.48 19.44
N ALA A 317 -3.80 29.02 18.49
CA ALA A 317 -2.82 29.82 17.76
C ALA A 317 -3.38 30.39 16.44
N LYS A 318 -4.67 30.83 16.43
CA LYS A 318 -5.31 31.54 15.30
C LYS A 318 -5.14 33.04 15.43
#